data_4b9fbb68255f407d24a9c0feffb0fb18
#
_entry.id   4b9fbb68255f407d24a9c0feffb0fb18
#
_cell.length_a   1.000
_cell.length_b   1.000
_cell.length_c   1.000
_cell.angle_alpha   90.00
_cell.angle_beta   90.00
_cell.angle_gamma   90.00
#
_symmetry.space_group_name_H-M   'P 1'
#
loop_
_entity.id
_entity.type
_entity.pdbx_description
1 polymer ?
#
loop_
_entity_poly.entity_id
_entity_poly.type
_entity_poly.pdbx_seq_one_letter_code
_entity_poly.pdbx_strand_id
1 'polypeptide(L)'
;MKSSEQKEIEWKEKRRGKITASTLPDLMKAGKGCPFGKAALDAMYLVRYERRTGMMRENGSNRAFDWGHENEPLAVEWVRSQLMNEIKSCTTDFKDIVFNEPFEGFGDSPDFYVYGFDGKVIALGEIKCPMSQGKIESLQFGNTIDEKDEYYWQFLGHFLGRPDVDKLYYVIYDGYVNDGRILEMNRADHVENIKKLYDRIRLASEMIDESIRSGLDLXXXXXXXX
;
A
#
# COMPACT_ATOMS: atom_id res chain seq x y z
N MET A 1 18.31 22.37 5.10
CA MET A 1 17.81 21.01 5.35
C MET A 1 16.35 21.05 5.79
N LYS A 2 15.52 20.18 5.25
CA LYS A 2 14.08 20.18 5.57
C LYS A 2 13.83 19.57 6.93
N SER A 3 12.86 20.14 7.65
CA SER A 3 12.44 19.58 8.92
C SER A 3 11.63 18.30 8.68
N SER A 4 11.46 17.53 9.75
CA SER A 4 10.64 16.33 9.72
C SER A 4 9.20 16.66 9.31
N GLU A 5 8.69 17.78 9.83
CA GLU A 5 7.34 18.23 9.51
C GLU A 5 7.19 18.58 8.02
N GLN A 6 8.21 19.25 7.45
CA GLN A 6 8.19 19.57 6.02
C GLN A 6 8.23 18.33 5.15
N LYS A 7 9.00 17.32 5.57
CA LYS A 7 9.08 16.08 4.81
C LYS A 7 7.76 15.33 4.85
N GLU A 8 7.08 15.36 6.00
CA GLU A 8 5.76 14.74 6.10
C GLU A 8 4.75 15.42 5.19
N ILE A 9 4.78 16.75 5.14
CA ILE A 9 3.88 17.49 4.26
C ILE A 9 4.15 17.13 2.80
N GLU A 10 5.41 17.04 2.41
CA GLU A 10 5.76 16.66 1.04
C GLU A 10 5.28 15.26 0.71
N TRP A 11 5.40 14.35 1.67
CA TRP A 11 4.95 12.98 1.48
C TRP A 11 3.44 12.94 1.24
N LYS A 12 2.68 13.71 2.02
CA LYS A 12 1.23 13.78 1.82
C LYS A 12 0.87 14.41 0.48
N GLU A 13 1.63 15.44 0.07
CA GLU A 13 1.36 16.10 -1.20
C GLU A 13 1.58 15.16 -2.38
N LYS A 14 2.58 14.30 -2.31
CA LYS A 14 2.83 13.34 -3.38
C LYS A 14 1.69 12.33 -3.49
N ARG A 15 1.03 12.03 -2.39
CA ARG A 15 -0.07 11.08 -2.37
C ARG A 15 -1.40 11.69 -2.81
N ARG A 16 -1.50 13.02 -2.80
CA ARG A 16 -2.78 13.70 -3.06
C ARG A 16 -3.32 13.37 -4.44
N GLY A 17 -4.58 12.96 -4.47
CA GLY A 17 -5.27 12.65 -5.73
C GLY A 17 -4.86 11.35 -6.37
N LYS A 18 -4.11 10.52 -5.68
CA LYS A 18 -3.64 9.25 -6.22
C LYS A 18 -4.27 8.08 -5.51
N ILE A 19 -4.50 7.04 -6.27
CA ILE A 19 -4.81 5.74 -5.69
C ILE A 19 -3.48 5.21 -5.15
N THR A 20 -3.47 4.77 -3.88
CA THR A 20 -2.22 4.31 -3.26
C THR A 20 -2.31 2.83 -2.93
N ALA A 21 -1.15 2.20 -2.75
CA ALA A 21 -1.12 0.76 -2.52
C ALA A 21 -1.95 0.35 -1.31
N SER A 22 -1.94 1.17 -0.24
CA SER A 22 -2.66 0.80 0.97
C SER A 22 -4.17 0.77 0.78
N THR A 23 -4.72 1.42 -0.25
CA THR A 23 -6.15 1.41 -0.50
C THR A 23 -6.59 0.29 -1.46
N LEU A 24 -5.63 -0.43 -2.02
CA LEU A 24 -5.96 -1.44 -3.02
C LEU A 24 -6.81 -2.59 -2.48
N PRO A 25 -6.63 -3.06 -1.25
CA PRO A 25 -7.55 -4.09 -0.77
C PRO A 25 -9.00 -3.65 -0.83
N ASP A 26 -9.29 -2.38 -0.52
CA ASP A 26 -10.67 -1.88 -0.65
C ASP A 26 -11.07 -1.72 -2.12
N LEU A 27 -10.17 -1.23 -2.94
CA LEU A 27 -10.48 -0.99 -4.35
C LEU A 27 -10.85 -2.27 -5.09
N MET A 28 -10.28 -3.40 -4.66
CA MET A 28 -10.52 -4.68 -5.32
C MET A 28 -11.83 -5.33 -4.92
N LYS A 29 -12.56 -4.77 -3.95
CA LYS A 29 -13.83 -5.37 -3.52
C LYS A 29 -14.94 -5.05 -4.49
N ALA A 30 -15.64 -6.09 -4.93
CA ALA A 30 -16.77 -5.94 -5.84
C ALA A 30 -18.07 -5.91 -5.05
N GLY A 31 -19.08 -5.30 -5.64
CA GLY A 31 -20.41 -5.30 -5.06
C GLY A 31 -21.34 -6.22 -5.83
N LYS A 32 -22.55 -6.32 -5.34
CA LYS A 32 -23.57 -7.11 -5.99
C LYS A 32 -24.05 -6.37 -7.25
N GLY A 33 -23.80 -6.95 -8.41
CA GLY A 33 -24.18 -6.32 -9.67
C GLY A 33 -23.42 -5.06 -10.00
N CYS A 34 -22.30 -4.85 -9.34
CA CYS A 34 -21.48 -3.66 -9.56
C CYS A 34 -20.02 -4.04 -9.42
N PRO A 35 -19.17 -3.68 -10.38
CA PRO A 35 -17.76 -4.07 -10.29
C PRO A 35 -17.05 -3.45 -9.10
N PHE A 36 -17.53 -2.30 -8.59
CA PHE A 36 -16.94 -1.65 -7.43
C PHE A 36 -17.93 -1.69 -6.28
N GLY A 37 -17.56 -2.39 -5.19
CA GLY A 37 -18.38 -2.46 -4.01
C GLY A 37 -18.30 -1.16 -3.18
N LYS A 38 -18.99 -1.15 -2.04
CA LYS A 38 -19.05 0.06 -1.23
C LYS A 38 -17.68 0.52 -0.77
N ALA A 39 -16.82 -0.41 -0.32
CA ALA A 39 -15.49 -0.02 0.15
C ALA A 39 -14.67 0.58 -1.00
N ALA A 40 -14.79 0.00 -2.19
CA ALA A 40 -14.08 0.53 -3.35
C ALA A 40 -14.58 1.92 -3.71
N LEU A 41 -15.91 2.11 -3.72
CA LEU A 41 -16.47 3.41 -4.05
C LEU A 41 -16.07 4.46 -3.02
N ASP A 42 -16.07 4.10 -1.74
CA ASP A 42 -15.63 5.04 -0.70
C ASP A 42 -14.19 5.49 -0.94
N ALA A 43 -13.31 4.56 -1.29
CA ALA A 43 -11.93 4.90 -1.60
C ALA A 43 -11.85 5.80 -2.84
N MET A 44 -12.65 5.50 -3.85
CA MET A 44 -12.67 6.30 -5.07
C MET A 44 -13.22 7.71 -4.83
N TYR A 45 -14.23 7.85 -3.97
CA TYR A 45 -14.75 9.18 -3.64
C TYR A 45 -13.70 10.03 -2.95
N LEU A 46 -12.88 9.43 -2.09
CA LEU A 46 -11.82 10.19 -1.43
C LEU A 46 -10.82 10.73 -2.45
N VAL A 47 -10.39 9.87 -3.38
CA VAL A 47 -9.48 10.31 -4.43
C VAL A 47 -10.14 11.40 -5.29
N ARG A 48 -11.43 11.21 -5.60
CA ARG A 48 -12.17 12.21 -6.38
C ARG A 48 -12.18 13.57 -5.67
N TYR A 49 -12.43 13.55 -4.37
CA TYR A 49 -12.44 14.80 -3.60
C TYR A 49 -11.09 15.51 -3.68
N GLU A 50 -10.01 14.74 -3.52
CA GLU A 50 -8.67 15.32 -3.58
C GLU A 50 -8.37 15.89 -4.96
N ARG A 51 -8.73 15.17 -6.03
CA ARG A 51 -8.49 15.65 -7.39
C ARG A 51 -9.31 16.89 -7.71
N ARG A 52 -10.56 16.89 -7.25
CA ARG A 52 -11.49 17.99 -7.56
C ARG A 52 -11.13 19.27 -6.81
N THR A 53 -10.69 19.17 -5.56
CA THR A 53 -10.49 20.35 -4.71
C THR A 53 -9.03 20.70 -4.49
N GLY A 54 -8.11 19.78 -4.71
CA GLY A 54 -6.71 20.02 -4.38
C GLY A 54 -6.41 19.88 -2.89
N MET A 55 -7.41 19.48 -2.10
CA MET A 55 -7.22 19.29 -0.67
C MET A 55 -6.58 17.95 -0.39
N MET A 56 -5.75 17.89 0.64
CA MET A 56 -5.18 16.63 1.09
C MET A 56 -6.19 15.95 2.02
N ARG A 57 -6.19 14.62 2.00
CA ARG A 57 -7.07 13.86 2.89
C ARG A 57 -6.65 14.04 4.34
N GLU A 58 -7.65 14.01 5.22
CA GLU A 58 -7.39 14.04 6.64
C GLU A 58 -7.04 12.63 7.10
N ASN A 59 -6.05 12.54 7.99
CA ASN A 59 -5.66 11.26 8.57
C ASN A 59 -6.33 11.10 9.92
N GLY A 60 -7.10 10.03 10.05
CA GLY A 60 -7.61 9.62 11.34
C GLY A 60 -6.53 8.88 12.11
N SER A 61 -6.77 8.74 13.40
CA SER A 61 -5.85 8.00 14.26
C SER A 61 -6.66 7.14 15.21
N ASN A 62 -6.15 5.94 15.51
CA ASN A 62 -6.76 5.08 16.50
C ASN A 62 -5.66 4.26 17.17
N ARG A 63 -6.04 3.46 18.17
CA ARG A 63 -5.06 2.72 18.95
C ARG A 63 -4.25 1.73 18.10
N ALA A 64 -4.93 1.06 17.17
CA ALA A 64 -4.23 0.08 16.33
C ALA A 64 -3.25 0.77 15.38
N PHE A 65 -3.64 1.92 14.83
CA PHE A 65 -2.76 2.71 13.98
C PHE A 65 -1.53 3.19 14.76
N ASP A 66 -1.76 3.71 15.96
CA ASP A 66 -0.67 4.20 16.81
C ASP A 66 0.27 3.07 17.19
N TRP A 67 -0.28 1.89 17.51
CA TRP A 67 0.53 0.73 17.84
C TRP A 67 1.44 0.36 16.69
N GLY A 68 0.90 0.28 15.48
CA GLY A 68 1.70 -0.05 14.31
C GLY A 68 2.79 0.98 14.07
N HIS A 69 2.42 2.25 14.18
CA HIS A 69 3.36 3.34 13.93
C HIS A 69 4.50 3.34 14.94
N GLU A 70 4.19 3.09 16.21
CA GLU A 70 5.20 3.05 17.26
C GLU A 70 6.14 1.86 17.10
N ASN A 71 5.62 0.74 16.60
CA ASN A 71 6.41 -0.48 16.50
C ASN A 71 7.19 -0.60 15.20
N GLU A 72 6.89 0.22 14.20
CA GLU A 72 7.55 0.07 12.91
C GLU A 72 9.07 0.21 12.98
N PRO A 73 9.64 1.19 13.70
CA PRO A 73 11.11 1.27 13.78
C PRO A 73 11.74 0.02 14.42
N LEU A 74 11.06 -0.54 15.42
CA LEU A 74 11.55 -1.77 16.06
C LEU A 74 11.47 -2.94 15.08
N ALA A 75 10.40 -3.00 14.30
CA ALA A 75 10.23 -4.05 13.30
C ALA A 75 11.33 -3.96 12.24
N VAL A 76 11.65 -2.74 11.79
CA VAL A 76 12.70 -2.56 10.79
C VAL A 76 14.05 -3.06 11.33
N GLU A 77 14.35 -2.74 12.59
CA GLU A 77 15.59 -3.23 13.19
C GLU A 77 15.60 -4.75 13.31
N TRP A 78 14.46 -5.31 13.68
CA TRP A 78 14.35 -6.76 13.75
C TRP A 78 14.59 -7.40 12.39
N VAL A 79 13.96 -6.84 11.33
CA VAL A 79 14.15 -7.37 9.98
C VAL A 79 15.62 -7.26 9.56
N ARG A 80 16.23 -6.12 9.89
CA ARG A 80 17.63 -5.90 9.54
C ARG A 80 18.52 -6.99 10.15
N SER A 81 18.25 -7.36 11.40
CA SER A 81 19.02 -8.40 12.05
C SER A 81 18.78 -9.77 11.42
N GLN A 82 17.59 -10.00 10.86
CA GLN A 82 17.26 -11.29 10.27
C GLN A 82 17.84 -11.44 8.87
N LEU A 83 17.80 -10.39 8.08
CA LEU A 83 18.20 -10.48 6.68
C LEU A 83 19.68 -10.20 6.45
N MET A 84 20.32 -9.48 7.37
CA MET A 84 21.75 -9.16 7.31
C MET A 84 22.12 -8.48 5.99
N ASN A 85 21.19 -7.68 5.45
CA ASN A 85 21.38 -6.89 4.25
C ASN A 85 21.13 -5.44 4.57
N GLU A 86 21.54 -4.55 3.67
CA GLU A 86 21.26 -3.14 3.86
C GLU A 86 19.77 -2.88 3.63
N ILE A 87 19.15 -2.26 4.61
CA ILE A 87 17.72 -1.96 4.56
C ILE A 87 17.51 -0.47 4.76
N LYS A 88 16.65 0.10 3.96
CA LYS A 88 16.19 1.47 4.16
C LYS A 88 14.70 1.47 4.47
N SER A 89 14.36 2.15 5.55
CA SER A 89 12.97 2.38 5.89
C SER A 89 12.46 3.60 5.14
N CYS A 90 11.27 3.49 4.63
CA CYS A 90 10.66 4.60 3.90
C CYS A 90 9.70 5.41 4.76
N THR A 91 9.41 4.98 5.98
CA THR A 91 8.34 5.61 6.74
C THR A 91 8.68 6.01 8.17
N THR A 92 9.74 5.47 8.77
CA THR A 92 9.94 5.67 10.20
C THR A 92 10.16 7.12 10.61
N ASP A 93 10.84 7.90 9.79
CA ASP A 93 11.10 9.30 10.14
C ASP A 93 10.96 10.24 8.96
N PHE A 94 10.32 9.80 7.91
CA PHE A 94 10.14 10.57 6.68
C PHE A 94 11.45 11.03 6.05
N LYS A 95 12.53 10.41 6.45
CA LYS A 95 13.85 10.85 6.01
C LYS A 95 14.21 10.24 4.66
N ASP A 96 13.91 8.97 4.51
CA ASP A 96 14.25 8.23 3.30
C ASP A 96 13.02 7.73 2.55
N ILE A 97 11.91 8.45 2.68
CA ILE A 97 10.68 8.04 2.01
C ILE A 97 10.88 8.09 0.50
N VAL A 98 10.51 7.01 -0.15
CA VAL A 98 10.46 6.92 -1.60
C VAL A 98 9.02 6.66 -1.99
N PHE A 99 8.46 7.58 -2.77
CA PHE A 99 7.11 7.41 -3.28
C PHE A 99 7.22 7.13 -4.78
N ASN A 100 6.84 5.94 -5.19
CA ASN A 100 6.92 5.53 -6.58
C ASN A 100 5.63 5.87 -7.30
N GLU A 101 5.76 6.45 -8.50
CA GLU A 101 4.62 6.74 -9.35
C GLU A 101 4.84 6.05 -10.70
N PRO A 102 4.57 4.76 -10.79
CA PRO A 102 4.88 4.03 -12.03
C PRO A 102 4.03 4.47 -13.21
N PHE A 103 2.84 5.03 -12.95
CA PHE A 103 1.98 5.60 -13.97
C PHE A 103 1.05 6.60 -13.31
N GLU A 104 0.44 7.43 -14.14
CA GLU A 104 -0.40 8.52 -13.64
C GLU A 104 -1.57 7.99 -12.83
N GLY A 105 -1.77 8.59 -11.66
CA GLY A 105 -2.92 8.30 -10.82
C GLY A 105 -2.70 7.25 -9.76
N PHE A 106 -1.53 6.63 -9.75
CA PHE A 106 -1.22 5.58 -8.78
C PHE A 106 0.17 5.78 -8.19
N GLY A 107 0.30 5.48 -6.91
CA GLY A 107 1.59 5.51 -6.27
C GLY A 107 1.69 4.56 -5.10
N ASP A 108 2.93 4.24 -4.71
CA ASP A 108 3.17 3.35 -3.58
C ASP A 108 4.43 3.76 -2.85
N SER A 109 4.50 3.32 -1.60
CA SER A 109 5.62 3.61 -0.73
C SER A 109 5.86 2.38 0.14
N PRO A 110 6.74 1.47 -0.27
CA PRO A 110 7.07 0.32 0.58
C PRO A 110 7.65 0.76 1.90
N ASP A 111 7.52 -0.08 2.92
CA ASP A 111 8.05 0.26 4.23
C ASP A 111 9.57 0.22 4.26
N PHE A 112 10.17 -0.66 3.47
CA PHE A 112 11.62 -0.69 3.36
C PHE A 112 12.03 -1.32 2.03
N TYR A 113 13.31 -1.11 1.70
CA TYR A 113 13.94 -1.74 0.55
C TYR A 113 15.16 -2.53 1.03
N VAL A 114 15.38 -3.67 0.42
CA VAL A 114 16.58 -4.48 0.68
C VAL A 114 17.52 -4.31 -0.50
N TYR A 115 18.76 -3.96 -0.19
CA TYR A 115 19.77 -3.72 -1.21
C TYR A 115 20.76 -4.86 -1.27
N GLY A 116 21.15 -5.23 -2.48
CA GLY A 116 22.24 -6.19 -2.67
C GLY A 116 23.58 -5.51 -2.53
N PHE A 117 24.64 -6.33 -2.62
CA PHE A 117 25.99 -5.81 -2.49
C PHE A 117 26.35 -4.83 -3.60
N ASP A 118 25.70 -4.94 -4.75
CA ASP A 118 25.95 -4.02 -5.87
C ASP A 118 25.13 -2.72 -5.75
N GLY A 119 24.42 -2.55 -4.68
CA GLY A 119 23.62 -1.35 -4.45
C GLY A 119 22.26 -1.34 -5.12
N LYS A 120 21.89 -2.40 -5.80
CA LYS A 120 20.58 -2.48 -6.44
C LYS A 120 19.54 -3.03 -5.46
N VAL A 121 18.30 -2.56 -5.62
CA VAL A 121 17.20 -3.08 -4.80
C VAL A 121 16.90 -4.51 -5.24
N ILE A 122 16.94 -5.42 -4.28
CA ILE A 122 16.64 -6.83 -4.56
C ILE A 122 15.31 -7.28 -3.98
N ALA A 123 14.74 -6.51 -3.05
CA ALA A 123 13.44 -6.85 -2.49
C ALA A 123 12.77 -5.61 -1.93
N LEU A 124 11.46 -5.65 -1.92
CA LEU A 124 10.61 -4.64 -1.28
C LEU A 124 10.15 -5.20 0.05
N GLY A 125 9.72 -4.34 0.97
CA GLY A 125 9.25 -4.79 2.26
C GLY A 125 7.97 -4.09 2.68
N GLU A 126 7.09 -4.86 3.27
CA GLU A 126 5.88 -4.32 3.89
C GLU A 126 5.75 -4.93 5.28
N ILE A 127 5.58 -4.06 6.28
CA ILE A 127 5.51 -4.46 7.67
C ILE A 127 4.07 -4.31 8.16
N LYS A 128 3.57 -5.35 8.79
CA LYS A 128 2.30 -5.31 9.50
C LYS A 128 2.55 -5.61 10.97
N CYS A 129 2.07 -4.72 11.84
CA CYS A 129 2.21 -4.85 13.30
C CYS A 129 0.82 -4.88 13.92
N PRO A 130 0.12 -6.00 13.86
CA PRO A 130 -1.22 -6.03 14.44
C PRO A 130 -1.19 -5.87 15.96
N MET A 131 -2.21 -5.22 16.51
CA MET A 131 -2.34 -5.09 17.96
C MET A 131 -2.99 -6.31 18.57
N SER A 132 -3.81 -7.03 17.82
CA SER A 132 -4.50 -8.21 18.30
C SER A 132 -3.57 -9.42 18.26
N GLN A 133 -3.39 -10.08 19.42
CA GLN A 133 -2.53 -11.27 19.48
C GLN A 133 -3.07 -12.40 18.61
N GLY A 134 -4.39 -12.59 18.57
CA GLY A 134 -4.96 -13.60 17.70
C GLY A 134 -4.66 -13.34 16.22
N LYS A 135 -4.71 -12.08 15.82
CA LYS A 135 -4.39 -11.74 14.43
C LYS A 135 -2.91 -11.95 14.15
N ILE A 136 -2.03 -11.59 15.09
CA ILE A 136 -0.60 -11.87 14.92
C ILE A 136 -0.39 -13.37 14.66
N GLU A 137 -0.99 -14.19 15.50
CA GLU A 137 -0.81 -15.63 15.38
C GLU A 137 -1.33 -16.16 14.05
N SER A 138 -2.53 -15.74 13.66
CA SER A 138 -3.11 -16.26 12.42
C SER A 138 -2.33 -15.80 11.19
N LEU A 139 -1.84 -14.55 11.19
CA LEU A 139 -1.07 -14.07 10.05
C LEU A 139 0.28 -14.77 9.98
N GLN A 140 0.93 -15.00 11.12
CA GLN A 140 2.25 -15.62 11.10
C GLN A 140 2.19 -17.10 10.74
N PHE A 141 1.18 -17.81 11.19
CA PHE A 141 1.19 -19.26 11.06
C PHE A 141 0.06 -19.84 10.21
N GLY A 142 -0.97 -19.06 9.95
CA GLY A 142 -2.08 -19.53 9.13
C GLY A 142 -2.14 -18.91 7.73
N ASN A 143 -1.13 -18.14 7.35
CA ASN A 143 -1.17 -17.36 6.13
C ASN A 143 -0.58 -18.12 4.95
N THR A 144 -1.32 -18.15 3.84
CA THR A 144 -0.86 -18.80 2.62
C THR A 144 -0.46 -17.79 1.53
N ILE A 145 -0.52 -16.52 1.84
CA ILE A 145 -0.20 -15.41 0.92
C ILE A 145 -0.93 -15.57 -0.41
N ASP A 146 -2.24 -15.49 -0.33
CA ASP A 146 -3.07 -15.51 -1.54
C ASP A 146 -4.15 -14.43 -1.40
N GLU A 147 -5.08 -14.43 -2.34
CA GLU A 147 -6.12 -13.39 -2.39
C GLU A 147 -6.95 -13.28 -1.11
N LYS A 148 -6.93 -14.30 -0.27
CA LYS A 148 -7.69 -14.28 0.98
C LYS A 148 -7.03 -13.45 2.06
N ASP A 149 -5.72 -13.18 1.95
CA ASP A 149 -5.03 -12.31 2.90
C ASP A 149 -5.54 -10.88 2.71
N GLU A 150 -5.88 -10.22 3.82
CA GLU A 150 -6.48 -8.89 3.72
C GLU A 150 -5.55 -7.84 3.12
N TYR A 151 -4.24 -8.09 3.09
CA TYR A 151 -3.27 -7.14 2.56
C TYR A 151 -2.75 -7.52 1.19
N TYR A 152 -3.21 -8.62 0.64
CA TYR A 152 -2.64 -9.20 -0.58
C TYR A 152 -2.51 -8.17 -1.71
N TRP A 153 -3.58 -7.42 -1.98
CA TRP A 153 -3.57 -6.49 -3.10
C TRP A 153 -2.62 -5.31 -2.87
N GLN A 154 -2.40 -4.94 -1.61
CA GLN A 154 -1.40 -3.92 -1.31
C GLN A 154 -0.01 -4.38 -1.73
N PHE A 155 0.32 -5.64 -1.46
CA PHE A 155 1.63 -6.19 -1.85
C PHE A 155 1.79 -6.17 -3.36
N LEU A 156 0.75 -6.53 -4.10
CA LEU A 156 0.82 -6.48 -5.55
C LEU A 156 0.96 -5.04 -6.04
N GLY A 157 0.39 -4.09 -5.31
CA GLY A 157 0.60 -2.68 -5.61
C GLY A 157 2.07 -2.29 -5.52
N HIS A 158 2.78 -2.85 -4.55
CA HIS A 158 4.21 -2.59 -4.45
C HIS A 158 4.97 -3.17 -5.65
N PHE A 159 4.56 -4.34 -6.13
CA PHE A 159 5.16 -4.88 -7.35
C PHE A 159 4.90 -3.98 -8.56
N LEU A 160 3.72 -3.37 -8.62
CA LEU A 160 3.45 -2.40 -9.69
C LEU A 160 4.34 -1.17 -9.55
N GLY A 161 4.59 -0.74 -8.31
CA GLY A 161 5.38 0.45 -8.06
C GLY A 161 6.85 0.30 -8.43
N ARG A 162 7.37 -0.92 -8.37
CA ARG A 162 8.76 -1.21 -8.71
C ARG A 162 8.80 -2.43 -9.63
N PRO A 163 8.51 -2.23 -10.91
CA PRO A 163 8.46 -3.36 -11.84
C PRO A 163 9.80 -4.06 -12.04
N ASP A 164 10.88 -3.43 -11.61
CA ASP A 164 12.22 -4.00 -11.72
C ASP A 164 12.58 -4.94 -10.56
N VAL A 165 11.71 -5.07 -9.55
CA VAL A 165 12.00 -5.88 -8.36
C VAL A 165 11.06 -7.08 -8.33
N ASP A 166 11.62 -8.27 -8.14
CA ASP A 166 10.84 -9.51 -8.26
C ASP A 166 10.46 -10.14 -6.93
N LYS A 167 10.89 -9.57 -5.81
CA LYS A 167 10.66 -10.17 -4.51
C LYS A 167 10.11 -9.14 -3.53
N LEU A 168 9.21 -9.61 -2.66
CA LEU A 168 8.68 -8.77 -1.58
C LEU A 168 8.70 -9.58 -0.29
N TYR A 169 9.16 -8.95 0.77
CA TYR A 169 9.08 -9.53 2.12
C TYR A 169 7.89 -8.96 2.86
N TYR A 170 7.01 -9.86 3.26
CA TYR A 170 5.85 -9.54 4.07
C TYR A 170 6.22 -9.86 5.51
N VAL A 171 6.36 -8.83 6.34
CA VAL A 171 6.82 -8.97 7.71
C VAL A 171 5.63 -8.83 8.63
N ILE A 172 5.38 -9.85 9.45
CA ILE A 172 4.36 -9.80 10.49
C ILE A 172 5.11 -9.71 11.81
N TYR A 173 5.13 -8.51 12.38
CA TYR A 173 5.93 -8.23 13.55
C TYR A 173 5.06 -8.26 14.80
N ASP A 174 5.55 -8.94 15.84
CA ASP A 174 4.90 -9.04 17.14
C ASP A 174 5.59 -8.05 18.08
N GLY A 175 4.94 -6.93 18.33
CA GLY A 175 5.51 -5.90 19.19
C GLY A 175 5.49 -6.25 20.66
N TYR A 176 4.75 -7.28 21.04
CA TYR A 176 4.71 -7.69 22.45
C TYR A 176 5.97 -8.42 22.88
N VAL A 177 6.59 -9.16 21.96
CA VAL A 177 7.74 -9.99 22.30
C VAL A 177 8.96 -9.69 21.42
N ASN A 178 8.90 -8.65 20.59
CA ASN A 178 9.98 -8.25 19.71
C ASN A 178 10.45 -9.41 18.85
N ASP A 179 9.51 -9.98 18.12
CA ASP A 179 9.78 -11.13 17.26
C ASP A 179 8.87 -11.00 16.06
N GLY A 180 9.12 -11.78 15.03
CA GLY A 180 8.30 -11.69 13.85
C GLY A 180 8.45 -12.88 12.95
N ARG A 181 7.77 -12.80 11.82
CA ARG A 181 7.89 -13.80 10.78
C ARG A 181 7.96 -13.09 9.43
N ILE A 182 8.88 -13.52 8.59
CA ILE A 182 9.05 -12.96 7.26
C ILE A 182 8.56 -13.99 6.25
N LEU A 183 7.56 -13.57 5.47
CA LEU A 183 7.05 -14.40 4.38
C LEU A 183 7.53 -13.78 3.08
N GLU A 184 7.92 -14.63 2.14
CA GLU A 184 8.48 -14.17 0.88
C GLU A 184 7.47 -14.32 -0.23
N MET A 185 7.30 -13.26 -1.02
CA MET A 185 6.47 -13.29 -2.22
C MET A 185 7.34 -13.09 -3.44
N ASN A 186 7.06 -13.82 -4.49
CA ASN A 186 7.79 -13.70 -5.75
C ASN A 186 6.83 -13.24 -6.84
N ARG A 187 7.25 -12.24 -7.60
CA ARG A 187 6.42 -11.66 -8.68
C ARG A 187 5.91 -12.73 -9.63
N ALA A 188 6.75 -13.70 -9.95
CA ALA A 188 6.39 -14.73 -10.95
C ALA A 188 5.16 -15.54 -10.56
N ASP A 189 4.86 -15.61 -9.26
CA ASP A 189 3.70 -16.38 -8.79
C ASP A 189 2.41 -15.61 -8.88
N HIS A 190 2.45 -14.31 -9.22
CA HIS A 190 1.28 -13.45 -9.15
C HIS A 190 1.06 -12.63 -10.42
N VAL A 191 1.61 -13.06 -11.53
CA VAL A 191 1.61 -12.27 -12.77
C VAL A 191 0.20 -11.92 -13.23
N GLU A 192 -0.71 -12.90 -13.22
CA GLU A 192 -2.07 -12.64 -13.67
C GLU A 192 -2.80 -11.67 -12.75
N ASN A 193 -2.62 -11.82 -11.45
CA ASN A 193 -3.27 -10.91 -10.51
C ASN A 193 -2.67 -9.51 -10.55
N ILE A 194 -1.37 -9.39 -10.82
CA ILE A 194 -0.77 -8.08 -10.99
C ILE A 194 -1.39 -7.35 -12.18
N LYS A 195 -1.62 -8.09 -13.29
CA LYS A 195 -2.28 -7.50 -14.45
C LYS A 195 -3.72 -7.11 -14.13
N LYS A 196 -4.44 -7.97 -13.43
CA LYS A 196 -5.80 -7.69 -13.02
C LYS A 196 -5.86 -6.43 -12.16
N LEU A 197 -4.92 -6.30 -11.24
CA LEU A 197 -4.84 -5.12 -10.38
C LEU A 197 -4.55 -3.86 -11.20
N TYR A 198 -3.60 -3.94 -12.12
CA TYR A 198 -3.28 -2.80 -12.96
C TYR A 198 -4.51 -2.32 -13.73
N ASP A 199 -5.23 -3.26 -14.36
CA ASP A 199 -6.42 -2.90 -15.11
C ASP A 199 -7.48 -2.25 -14.23
N ARG A 200 -7.63 -2.76 -13.00
CA ARG A 200 -8.60 -2.24 -12.05
C ARG A 200 -8.25 -0.81 -11.64
N ILE A 201 -6.97 -0.56 -11.35
CA ILE A 201 -6.53 0.78 -10.98
C ILE A 201 -6.79 1.76 -12.12
N ARG A 202 -6.45 1.36 -13.34
CA ARG A 202 -6.66 2.22 -14.50
C ARG A 202 -8.13 2.53 -14.70
N LEU A 203 -8.98 1.52 -14.58
CA LEU A 203 -10.41 1.72 -14.73
C LEU A 203 -10.94 2.68 -13.66
N ALA A 204 -10.56 2.45 -12.40
CA ALA A 204 -11.04 3.31 -11.32
C ALA A 204 -10.59 4.76 -11.52
N SER A 205 -9.33 4.94 -11.91
CA SER A 205 -8.80 6.29 -12.10
C SER A 205 -9.52 7.01 -13.23
N GLU A 206 -9.79 6.31 -14.33
CA GLU A 206 -10.51 6.89 -15.47
C GLU A 206 -11.93 7.23 -15.08
N MET A 207 -12.60 6.38 -14.31
CA MET A 207 -13.96 6.68 -13.86
C MET A 207 -14.00 7.92 -12.99
N ILE A 208 -13.01 8.05 -12.09
CA ILE A 208 -12.94 9.23 -11.24
C ILE A 208 -12.79 10.49 -12.11
N ASP A 209 -11.84 10.47 -13.03
CA ASP A 209 -11.61 11.64 -13.89
C ASP A 209 -12.83 11.97 -14.73
N GLU A 210 -13.47 10.95 -15.31
CA GLU A 210 -14.65 11.18 -16.12
C GLU A 210 -15.79 11.76 -15.30
N SER A 211 -15.98 11.27 -14.08
CA SER A 211 -17.06 11.78 -13.23
C SER A 211 -16.82 13.26 -12.87
N ILE A 212 -15.57 13.64 -12.69
CA ILE A 212 -15.24 15.06 -12.42
C ILE A 212 -15.53 15.89 -13.68
N ARG A 213 -15.06 15.42 -14.81
CA ARG A 213 -15.18 16.15 -16.08
C ARG A 213 -16.64 16.36 -16.47
N SER A 214 -17.45 15.33 -16.31
CA SER A 214 -18.85 15.39 -16.72
C SER A 214 -19.79 15.94 -15.65
N GLY A 215 -19.32 16.02 -14.43
CA GLY A 215 -20.18 16.43 -13.30
C GLY A 215 -21.12 15.34 -12.81
N LEU A 216 -20.96 14.12 -13.33
CA LEU A 216 -21.81 13.01 -12.92
C LEU A 216 -21.19 12.28 -11.73
N ASP A 217 -22.06 11.56 -11.04
CA ASP A 217 -21.60 10.73 -9.93
C ASP A 217 -20.86 9.48 -10.44
N LEU A 218 -20.06 8.93 -9.62
CA LEU A 218 -19.36 7.68 -9.95
C LEU A 218 -20.31 6.54 -10.35
N UNK A 219 -21.28 6.44 -9.68
CA UNK A 219 -22.24 5.39 -9.96
C UNK A 219 -22.97 5.62 -11.28
N UNK A 220 -22.93 6.83 -11.68
CA UNK A 220 -23.47 7.10 -12.98
C UNK A 220 -22.42 6.85 -14.03
N UNK A 221 -21.19 7.00 -13.75
CA UNK A 221 -20.06 6.63 -14.55
C UNK A 221 -19.89 5.15 -14.69
N UNK A 222 -20.31 4.44 -13.78
CA UNK A 222 -20.26 2.99 -13.80
C UNK A 222 -21.29 2.42 -14.76
N UNK A 223 -22.24 3.09 -14.84
CA UNK A 223 -23.26 2.68 -15.75
C UNK A 223 -22.91 3.01 -17.18
N UNK A 224 -22.22 3.85 -17.32
CA UNK A 224 -21.68 4.26 -18.60
C UNK A 224 -20.42 3.45 -18.98
N UNK A 225 -19.87 3.04 -18.23
CA UNK A 225 -18.74 2.14 -18.43
C UNK A 225 -19.15 0.71 -18.69
N UNK A 226 -20.27 0.63 -18.46
CA UNK A 226 -20.76 -0.68 -18.74
C UNK A 226 -21.25 -0.92 -19.96
#